data_b28d4eb84e5c3a812753f5f1cd0b8acc
#
_entry.id   b28d4eb84e5c3a812753f5f1cd0b8acc
#
_cell.length_a   1.000
_cell.length_b   1.000
_cell.length_c   1.000
_cell.angle_alpha   90.00
_cell.angle_beta   90.00
_cell.angle_gamma   90.00
#
_symmetry.space_group_name_H-M   'P 1'
#
loop_
_entity.id
_entity.type
_entity.pdbx_description
1 polymer ?
#
loop_
_entity_poly.entity_id
_entity_poly.type
_entity_poly.pdbx_seq_one_letter_code
_entity_poly.pdbx_strand_id
1 'polypeptide(L)'
;MERRVISMDRDPRREQFQLFSGYTFPYAGVTVQLDVTALELLLRAEHKPVFLTMLYVIHRAVNRVPELRRRIEDGQVVEYDECPVSF
;
A
#
# COMPACT_ATOMS: atom_id res chain seq x y z
N MET A 1 -4.42 -14.26 -8.92
CA MET A 1 -3.76 -13.74 -7.71
C MET A 1 -3.87 -14.75 -6.58
N GLU A 2 -2.75 -15.13 -6.03
CA GLU A 2 -2.75 -15.98 -4.86
C GLU A 2 -2.98 -15.16 -3.59
N ARG A 3 -3.54 -15.81 -2.60
CA ARG A 3 -3.72 -15.20 -1.28
C ARG A 3 -3.31 -16.19 -0.19
N ARG A 4 -2.84 -15.64 0.93
CA ARG A 4 -2.43 -16.43 2.09
C ARG A 4 -3.09 -15.87 3.34
N VAL A 5 -3.62 -16.75 4.18
CA VAL A 5 -4.11 -16.35 5.50
C VAL A 5 -2.92 -16.18 6.44
N ILE A 6 -2.85 -15.03 7.12
CA ILE A 6 -1.77 -14.69 8.03
C ILE A 6 -2.27 -14.84 9.46
N SER A 7 -1.54 -15.63 10.26
CA SER A 7 -1.81 -15.69 11.69
C SER A 7 -1.25 -14.45 12.36
N MET A 8 -2.10 -13.70 13.05
CA MET A 8 -1.69 -12.49 13.78
C MET A 8 -1.18 -12.79 15.20
N ASP A 9 -1.26 -14.02 15.66
CA ASP A 9 -0.88 -14.39 17.04
C ASP A 9 0.59 -14.10 17.37
N ARG A 10 1.47 -14.21 16.37
CA ARG A 10 2.91 -13.98 16.52
C ARG A 10 3.43 -12.91 15.56
N ASP A 11 2.55 -12.19 14.89
CA ASP A 11 2.94 -11.16 13.96
C ASP A 11 3.37 -9.89 14.70
N PRO A 12 4.45 -9.20 14.25
CA PRO A 12 4.89 -7.96 14.90
C PRO A 12 3.83 -6.87 14.92
N ARG A 13 2.83 -6.94 14.05
CA ARG A 13 1.76 -5.95 13.95
C ARG A 13 0.50 -6.34 14.68
N ARG A 14 0.56 -7.35 15.54
CA ARG A 14 -0.60 -7.84 16.28
C ARG A 14 -1.26 -6.76 17.12
N GLU A 15 -0.49 -5.97 17.84
CA GLU A 15 -1.02 -4.93 18.72
C GLU A 15 -1.77 -3.87 17.92
N GLN A 16 -1.19 -3.40 16.83
CA GLN A 16 -1.83 -2.43 15.95
C GLN A 16 -3.10 -3.01 15.32
N PHE A 17 -3.06 -4.25 14.89
CA PHE A 17 -4.23 -4.92 14.34
C PHE A 17 -5.38 -4.98 15.36
N GLN A 18 -5.07 -5.38 16.59
CA GLN A 18 -6.08 -5.46 17.66
C GLN A 18 -6.65 -4.09 17.99
N LEU A 19 -5.81 -3.07 18.05
CA LEU A 19 -6.23 -1.71 18.34
C LEU A 19 -7.17 -1.15 17.28
N PHE A 20 -6.75 -1.20 16.02
CA PHE A 20 -7.52 -0.63 14.92
C PHE A 20 -8.76 -1.44 14.57
N SER A 21 -8.76 -2.74 14.83
CA SER A 21 -9.94 -3.58 14.63
C SER A 21 -11.11 -3.18 15.51
N GLY A 22 -10.83 -2.52 16.65
CA GLY A 22 -11.87 -2.01 17.54
C GLY A 22 -12.47 -0.68 17.12
N TYR A 23 -11.92 -0.03 16.10
CA TYR A 23 -12.39 1.28 15.66
C TYR A 23 -13.51 1.16 14.62
N THR A 24 -14.49 2.07 14.69
CA THR A 24 -15.52 2.16 13.66
C THR A 24 -14.93 2.55 12.30
N PHE A 25 -13.94 3.46 12.32
CA PHE A 25 -13.22 3.90 11.13
C PHE A 25 -11.72 3.70 11.34
N PRO A 26 -11.19 2.51 11.07
CA PRO A 26 -9.78 2.20 11.38
C PRO A 26 -8.83 2.73 10.29
N TYR A 27 -8.90 4.02 10.00
CA TYR A 27 -8.05 4.66 9.01
C TYR A 27 -6.86 5.34 9.67
N ALA A 28 -5.72 5.23 9.03
CA ALA A 28 -4.51 5.96 9.39
C ALA A 28 -3.84 6.43 8.11
N GLY A 29 -3.15 7.57 8.19
CA GLY A 29 -2.47 8.12 7.05
C GLY A 29 -1.19 8.81 7.45
N VAL A 30 -0.27 8.88 6.49
CA VAL A 30 1.01 9.57 6.65
C VAL A 30 1.23 10.41 5.40
N THR A 31 1.70 11.64 5.60
CA THR A 31 2.06 12.53 4.50
C THR A 31 3.57 12.79 4.58
N VAL A 32 4.27 12.53 3.48
CA VAL A 32 5.69 12.79 3.37
C VAL A 32 5.97 13.66 2.15
N GLN A 33 7.07 14.41 2.19
CA GLN A 33 7.52 15.20 1.05
C GLN A 33 8.61 14.44 0.31
N LEU A 34 8.46 14.38 -1.02
CA LEU A 34 9.45 13.77 -1.88
C LEU A 34 9.86 14.79 -2.95
N ASP A 35 11.16 14.93 -3.16
CA ASP A 35 11.67 15.77 -4.25
C ASP A 35 11.66 14.94 -5.54
N VAL A 36 10.73 15.27 -6.43
CA VAL A 36 10.60 14.60 -7.73
C VAL A 36 10.95 15.53 -8.89
N THR A 37 11.69 16.61 -8.62
CA THR A 37 12.01 17.61 -9.62
C THR A 37 12.67 17.02 -10.86
N ALA A 38 13.69 16.20 -10.68
CA ALA A 38 14.41 15.59 -11.80
C ALA A 38 13.49 14.66 -12.60
N LEU A 39 12.67 13.87 -11.93
CA LEU A 39 11.71 12.98 -12.60
C LEU A 39 10.67 13.78 -13.36
N GLU A 40 10.12 14.84 -12.78
CA GLU A 40 9.13 15.68 -13.43
C GLU A 40 9.69 16.32 -14.70
N LEU A 41 10.91 16.86 -14.64
CA LEU A 41 11.56 17.45 -15.82
C LEU A 41 11.76 16.41 -16.91
N LEU A 42 12.19 15.21 -16.58
CA LEU A 42 12.37 14.13 -17.54
C LEU A 42 11.04 13.74 -18.19
N LEU A 43 9.98 13.58 -17.41
CA LEU A 43 8.68 13.20 -17.92
C LEU A 43 8.09 14.27 -18.84
N ARG A 44 8.27 15.55 -18.52
CA ARG A 44 7.83 16.65 -19.36
C ARG A 44 8.62 16.72 -20.67
N ALA A 45 9.93 16.47 -20.61
CA ALA A 45 10.78 16.43 -21.80
C ALA A 45 10.39 15.31 -22.75
N GLU A 46 9.93 14.18 -22.22
CA GLU A 46 9.51 13.02 -23.00
C GLU A 46 8.00 13.00 -23.30
N HIS A 47 7.28 14.05 -22.92
CA HIS A 47 5.82 14.16 -23.10
C HIS A 47 5.04 13.00 -22.44
N LYS A 48 5.50 12.53 -21.28
CA LYS A 48 4.85 11.47 -20.53
C LYS A 48 3.98 12.04 -19.41
N PRO A 49 2.85 11.40 -19.08
CA PRO A 49 1.95 11.89 -18.03
C PRO A 49 2.59 11.73 -16.63
N VAL A 50 2.70 12.83 -15.90
CA VAL A 50 3.31 12.83 -14.57
C VAL A 50 2.44 12.07 -13.58
N PHE A 51 1.13 12.32 -13.56
CA PHE A 51 0.22 11.70 -12.61
C PHE A 51 0.18 10.18 -12.75
N LEU A 52 -0.01 9.68 -13.96
CA LEU A 52 -0.08 8.24 -14.20
C LEU A 52 1.26 7.55 -13.91
N THR A 53 2.37 8.21 -14.21
CA THR A 53 3.69 7.67 -13.90
C THR A 53 3.90 7.56 -12.39
N MET A 54 3.47 8.57 -11.61
CA MET A 54 3.57 8.54 -10.16
C MET A 54 2.69 7.44 -9.57
N LEU A 55 1.48 7.24 -10.09
CA LEU A 55 0.64 6.12 -9.67
C LEU A 55 1.32 4.77 -9.92
N TYR A 56 1.96 4.63 -11.07
CA TYR A 56 2.68 3.40 -11.41
C TYR A 56 3.83 3.14 -10.42
N VAL A 57 4.61 4.17 -10.12
CA VAL A 57 5.75 4.06 -9.19
C VAL A 57 5.26 3.68 -7.79
N ILE A 58 4.21 4.35 -7.31
CA ILE A 58 3.63 4.08 -6.00
C ILE A 58 3.07 2.65 -5.95
N HIS A 59 2.35 2.23 -6.97
CA HIS A 59 1.81 0.88 -7.07
C HIS A 59 2.92 -0.17 -6.97
N ARG A 60 4.01 0.02 -7.69
CA ARG A 60 5.15 -0.89 -7.64
C ARG A 60 5.79 -0.92 -6.26
N ALA A 61 5.96 0.25 -5.65
CA ALA A 61 6.56 0.35 -4.32
C ALA A 61 5.69 -0.35 -3.26
N VAL A 62 4.38 -0.10 -3.30
CA VAL A 62 3.43 -0.72 -2.36
C VAL A 62 3.45 -2.24 -2.49
N ASN A 63 3.49 -2.76 -3.72
CA ASN A 63 3.47 -4.20 -3.94
C ASN A 63 4.79 -4.90 -3.58
N ARG A 64 5.84 -4.15 -3.26
CA ARG A 64 7.09 -4.69 -2.72
C ARG A 64 7.09 -4.84 -1.22
N VAL A 65 6.09 -4.29 -0.53
CA VAL A 65 5.98 -4.36 0.93
C VAL A 65 4.84 -5.32 1.26
N PRO A 66 5.13 -6.54 1.74
CA PRO A 66 4.09 -7.55 1.97
C PRO A 66 2.96 -7.07 2.88
N GLU A 67 3.28 -6.29 3.91
CA GLU A 67 2.31 -5.77 4.86
C GLU A 67 1.28 -4.85 4.21
N LEU A 68 1.66 -4.17 3.12
CA LEU A 68 0.75 -3.30 2.38
C LEU A 68 -0.16 -4.07 1.41
N ARG A 69 0.10 -5.37 1.22
CA ARG A 69 -0.73 -6.27 0.43
C ARG A 69 -1.71 -7.07 1.28
N ARG A 70 -1.80 -6.76 2.58
CA ARG A 70 -2.70 -7.46 3.50
C ARG A 70 -4.07 -6.81 3.51
N ARG A 71 -5.09 -7.65 3.64
CA ARG A 71 -6.49 -7.22 3.73
C ARG A 71 -7.17 -8.03 4.83
N ILE A 72 -8.28 -7.51 5.34
CA ILE A 72 -9.09 -8.22 6.33
C ILE A 72 -10.31 -8.77 5.61
N GLU A 73 -10.45 -10.08 5.61
CA GLU A 73 -11.57 -10.78 4.99
C GLU A 73 -12.14 -11.81 5.98
N ASP A 74 -13.43 -11.73 6.25
CA ASP A 74 -14.12 -12.66 7.16
C ASP A 74 -13.43 -12.78 8.53
N GLY A 75 -12.96 -11.65 9.06
CA GLY A 75 -12.27 -11.60 10.34
C GLY A 75 -10.84 -12.11 10.32
N GLN A 76 -10.32 -12.49 9.15
CA GLN A 76 -8.95 -12.97 8.98
C GLN A 76 -8.10 -11.96 8.22
N VAL A 77 -6.80 -11.95 8.52
CA VAL A 77 -5.83 -11.17 7.76
C VAL A 77 -5.33 -12.03 6.60
N VAL A 78 -5.47 -11.51 5.39
CA VAL A 78 -5.08 -12.21 4.17
C VAL A 78 -4.04 -11.37 3.43
N GLU A 79 -2.96 -11.99 2.99
CA GLU A 79 -1.92 -11.36 2.20
C GLU A 79 -2.04 -11.81 0.75
N TYR A 80 -2.18 -10.85 -0.17
CA TYR A 80 -2.25 -11.11 -1.60
C TYR A 80 -0.87 -10.98 -2.24
N ASP A 81 -0.67 -11.66 -3.36
CA ASP A 81 0.58 -11.54 -4.12
C ASP A 81 0.72 -10.17 -4.75
N GLU A 82 -0.39 -9.58 -5.15
CA GLU A 82 -0.42 -8.28 -5.79
C GLU A 82 -1.74 -7.59 -5.47
N CYS A 83 -1.69 -6.28 -5.22
CA CYS A 83 -2.88 -5.47 -5.03
C CYS A 83 -2.94 -4.37 -6.09
N PRO A 84 -4.10 -4.17 -6.74
CA PRO A 84 -4.25 -3.06 -7.70
C PRO A 84 -4.27 -1.71 -6.99
N VAL A 85 -3.94 -0.65 -7.73
CA VAL A 85 -4.06 0.71 -7.25
C VAL A 85 -5.46 1.24 -7.58
N SER A 86 -6.00 2.04 -6.65
CA SER A 86 -7.28 2.73 -6.82
C SER A 86 -7.04 4.23 -6.95
N PHE A 87 -7.74 4.87 -7.86
CA PHE A 87 -7.62 6.30 -8.08
C PHE A 87 -8.92 6.94 -8.57
#